data_c4cce4b3e41d474a7c0f9bc5d885e7c8
#
_entry.id   c4cce4b3e41d474a7c0f9bc5d885e7c8
#
_cell.length_a   1.000
_cell.length_b   1.000
_cell.length_c   1.000
_cell.angle_alpha   90.00
_cell.angle_beta   90.00
_cell.angle_gamma   90.00
#
_symmetry.space_group_name_H-M   'P 1'
#
loop_
_entity.id
_entity.type
_entity.pdbx_description
1 polymer ?
#
loop_
_entity_poly.entity_id
_entity_poly.type
_entity_poly.pdbx_seq_one_letter_code
_entity_poly.pdbx_strand_id
1 'polypeptide(L)'
;MLLVALNFGCTGAESKPAAATSSAAEAAQDPSARKTVLFLGTSLTAAQGLDPEQGFPAHIQEKIDSAGLPYEVVNAGQSGETSAGARSRIRWILEQPFDVLVLETGANDMLRGSDVDSLAANLQAVIDTVRSRRPDAAIVLAGMFATPNLGPSYVRRFDALYPEVARRNRLPLIPFLLEGVAGESELNLEDGVHPNSRGHEVIAATAWKTLEPILRKRAQASAR
;
A
#
# COMPACT_ATOMS: atom_id res chain seq x y z
N MET A 1 -12.56 -9.88 -87.52
CA MET A 1 -12.44 -10.23 -86.09
C MET A 1 -11.57 -9.17 -85.44
N LEU A 2 -12.23 -8.31 -84.70
CA LEU A 2 -11.61 -7.07 -84.16
C LEU A 2 -11.25 -7.36 -82.73
N LEU A 3 -9.91 -7.25 -82.41
CA LEU A 3 -9.40 -7.32 -81.03
C LEU A 3 -9.18 -5.91 -80.53
N VAL A 4 -9.97 -5.54 -79.49
CA VAL A 4 -9.81 -4.29 -78.76
C VAL A 4 -8.94 -4.59 -77.57
N ALA A 5 -7.76 -3.95 -77.47
CA ALA A 5 -6.91 -3.99 -76.31
C ALA A 5 -7.26 -2.81 -75.41
N LEU A 6 -7.75 -3.10 -74.19
CA LEU A 6 -7.92 -2.11 -73.15
C LEU A 6 -6.63 -1.99 -72.30
N ASN A 7 -6.01 -0.80 -72.35
CA ASN A 7 -4.95 -0.40 -71.44
C ASN A 7 -5.54 0.12 -70.14
N PHE A 8 -5.25 -0.59 -69.03
CA PHE A 8 -5.48 -0.08 -67.66
C PHE A 8 -4.21 0.53 -67.15
N GLY A 9 -4.15 1.84 -67.06
CA GLY A 9 -3.10 2.56 -66.41
C GLY A 9 -3.29 2.52 -64.85
N CYS A 10 -2.40 1.86 -64.12
CA CYS A 10 -2.30 1.96 -62.69
C CYS A 10 -1.52 3.23 -62.32
N THR A 11 -2.19 4.24 -61.79
CA THR A 11 -1.57 5.35 -61.09
C THR A 11 -1.27 4.89 -59.67
N GLY A 12 0.00 4.65 -59.36
CA GLY A 12 0.48 4.38 -58.01
C GLY A 12 0.42 5.64 -57.18
N ALA A 13 -0.46 5.62 -56.17
CA ALA A 13 -0.41 6.61 -55.08
C ALA A 13 0.59 6.13 -54.07
N GLU A 14 1.75 6.81 -54.00
CA GLU A 14 2.72 6.65 -52.90
C GLU A 14 2.08 7.12 -51.59
N SER A 15 1.68 6.19 -50.76
CA SER A 15 1.32 6.47 -49.35
C SER A 15 2.60 6.68 -48.54
N LYS A 16 2.87 7.93 -48.23
CA LYS A 16 3.89 8.37 -47.29
C LYS A 16 3.60 7.68 -45.91
N PRO A 17 4.56 7.02 -45.29
CA PRO A 17 4.33 6.49 -43.95
C PRO A 17 4.12 7.65 -42.97
N ALA A 18 2.94 7.70 -42.35
CA ALA A 18 2.68 8.56 -41.23
C ALA A 18 3.62 8.16 -40.08
N ALA A 19 4.48 9.08 -39.68
CA ALA A 19 5.31 8.94 -38.53
C ALA A 19 4.40 8.68 -37.31
N ALA A 20 4.48 7.49 -36.76
CA ALA A 20 3.95 7.16 -35.44
C ALA A 20 4.79 7.95 -34.41
N THR A 21 4.45 9.21 -34.19
CA THR A 21 4.97 10.00 -33.10
C THR A 21 4.43 9.43 -31.80
N SER A 22 5.30 8.78 -31.10
CA SER A 22 5.45 8.66 -29.66
C SER A 22 4.29 9.23 -28.82
N SER A 23 3.26 8.41 -28.61
CA SER A 23 2.20 8.65 -27.62
C SER A 23 2.65 8.28 -26.18
N ALA A 24 3.93 8.02 -25.96
CA ALA A 24 4.45 7.59 -24.65
C ALA A 24 5.03 8.75 -23.81
N ALA A 25 5.02 9.98 -24.29
CA ALA A 25 5.62 11.12 -23.60
C ALA A 25 4.59 12.17 -23.13
N GLU A 26 3.32 11.95 -23.31
CA GLU A 26 2.26 12.93 -23.02
C GLU A 26 1.15 12.34 -22.11
N ALA A 27 1.52 11.48 -21.18
CA ALA A 27 0.80 11.39 -19.92
C ALA A 27 1.22 12.61 -19.08
N ALA A 28 0.97 13.83 -19.58
CA ALA A 28 0.90 15.02 -18.75
C ALA A 28 -0.07 14.66 -17.64
N GLN A 29 0.43 14.62 -16.42
CA GLN A 29 -0.34 14.27 -15.22
C GLN A 29 -1.57 15.19 -15.20
N ASP A 30 -2.75 14.61 -15.42
CA ASP A 30 -4.01 15.31 -15.25
C ASP A 30 -4.01 15.85 -13.81
N PRO A 31 -4.05 17.19 -13.61
CA PRO A 31 -4.07 17.76 -12.26
C PRO A 31 -5.25 17.29 -11.42
N SER A 32 -6.25 16.68 -12.05
CA SER A 32 -7.42 16.07 -11.41
C SER A 32 -7.18 14.58 -11.04
N ALA A 33 -6.10 13.95 -11.50
CA ALA A 33 -5.80 12.56 -11.17
C ALA A 33 -5.49 12.42 -9.67
N ARG A 34 -6.27 11.58 -8.98
CA ARG A 34 -6.02 11.27 -7.56
C ARG A 34 -4.68 10.54 -7.41
N LYS A 35 -3.94 10.90 -6.38
CA LYS A 35 -2.73 10.19 -5.96
C LYS A 35 -3.10 8.93 -5.20
N THR A 36 -2.22 7.95 -5.16
CA THR A 36 -2.52 6.66 -4.56
C THR A 36 -1.86 6.48 -3.21
N VAL A 37 -2.67 6.10 -2.21
CA VAL A 37 -2.22 5.55 -0.92
C VAL A 37 -2.40 4.04 -0.98
N LEU A 38 -1.31 3.31 -1.10
CA LEU A 38 -1.30 1.85 -1.15
C LEU A 38 -1.13 1.27 0.25
N PHE A 39 -2.04 0.41 0.67
CA PHE A 39 -1.92 -0.39 1.90
C PHE A 39 -1.39 -1.78 1.55
N LEU A 40 -0.13 -2.05 1.85
CA LEU A 40 0.46 -3.37 1.80
C LEU A 40 0.37 -3.98 3.18
N GLY A 41 -0.48 -5.00 3.34
CA GLY A 41 -0.75 -5.54 4.65
C GLY A 41 -1.27 -6.96 4.67
N THR A 42 -1.70 -7.38 5.86
CA THR A 42 -2.12 -8.73 6.18
C THR A 42 -3.66 -8.83 6.28
N SER A 43 -4.16 -9.70 7.15
CA SER A 43 -5.60 -9.86 7.41
C SER A 43 -6.26 -8.58 7.97
N LEU A 44 -5.51 -7.75 8.69
CA LEU A 44 -6.02 -6.47 9.21
C LEU A 44 -6.30 -5.52 8.05
N THR A 45 -5.38 -5.40 7.11
CA THR A 45 -5.55 -4.58 5.90
C THR A 45 -6.64 -5.17 4.98
N ALA A 46 -6.71 -6.51 4.87
CA ALA A 46 -7.71 -7.20 4.05
C ALA A 46 -9.14 -7.19 4.65
N ALA A 47 -9.32 -6.68 5.87
CA ALA A 47 -10.59 -6.74 6.62
C ALA A 47 -11.12 -8.17 6.77
N GLN A 48 -10.25 -9.12 7.17
CA GLN A 48 -10.62 -10.54 7.26
C GLN A 48 -11.90 -10.74 8.08
N GLY A 49 -12.86 -11.49 7.51
CA GLY A 49 -14.14 -11.81 8.13
C GLY A 49 -15.23 -10.75 7.92
N LEU A 50 -14.91 -9.68 7.19
CA LEU A 50 -15.81 -8.57 6.88
C LEU A 50 -15.79 -8.27 5.37
N ASP A 51 -16.75 -7.48 4.91
CA ASP A 51 -16.67 -6.86 3.59
C ASP A 51 -15.53 -5.84 3.55
N PRO A 52 -14.81 -5.70 2.42
CA PRO A 52 -13.66 -4.78 2.31
C PRO A 52 -14.00 -3.32 2.68
N GLU A 53 -15.23 -2.90 2.44
CA GLU A 53 -15.74 -1.56 2.76
C GLU A 53 -15.82 -1.28 4.27
N GLN A 54 -15.81 -2.32 5.09
CA GLN A 54 -15.79 -2.23 6.56
C GLN A 54 -14.36 -2.24 7.12
N GLY A 55 -13.36 -2.40 6.26
CA GLY A 55 -11.95 -2.40 6.63
C GLY A 55 -11.40 -1.01 6.91
N PHE A 56 -10.37 -0.92 7.75
CA PHE A 56 -9.76 0.37 8.06
C PHE A 56 -9.20 1.12 6.84
N PRO A 57 -8.74 0.48 5.73
CA PRO A 57 -8.37 1.21 4.54
C PRO A 57 -9.53 1.96 3.89
N ALA A 58 -10.75 1.38 3.89
CA ALA A 58 -11.95 2.06 3.39
C ALA A 58 -12.33 3.26 4.27
N HIS A 59 -12.28 3.10 5.60
CA HIS A 59 -12.49 4.24 6.52
C HIS A 59 -11.40 5.31 6.38
N ILE A 60 -10.17 4.97 5.98
CA ILE A 60 -9.16 5.97 5.62
C ILE A 60 -9.57 6.71 4.33
N GLN A 61 -10.17 6.02 3.34
CA GLN A 61 -10.71 6.69 2.15
C GLN A 61 -11.78 7.71 2.51
N GLU A 62 -12.72 7.35 3.39
CA GLU A 62 -13.76 8.28 3.88
C GLU A 62 -13.16 9.53 4.54
N LYS A 63 -12.08 9.35 5.34
CA LYS A 63 -11.36 10.46 5.98
C LYS A 63 -10.63 11.33 4.96
N ILE A 64 -10.01 10.74 3.94
CA ILE A 64 -9.37 11.44 2.82
C ILE A 64 -10.39 12.31 2.09
N ASP A 65 -11.54 11.74 1.74
CA ASP A 65 -12.61 12.43 1.02
C ASP A 65 -13.20 13.56 1.86
N SER A 66 -13.47 13.31 3.15
CA SER A 66 -13.96 14.31 4.11
C SER A 66 -12.97 15.47 4.31
N ALA A 67 -11.67 15.18 4.21
CA ALA A 67 -10.60 16.18 4.31
C ALA A 67 -10.35 16.94 2.99
N GLY A 68 -11.03 16.58 1.90
CA GLY A 68 -10.84 17.16 0.56
C GLY A 68 -9.46 16.91 -0.03
N LEU A 69 -8.83 15.77 0.31
CA LEU A 69 -7.49 15.43 -0.16
C LEU A 69 -7.54 14.63 -1.47
N PRO A 70 -6.65 14.91 -2.44
CA PRO A 70 -6.68 14.30 -3.77
C PRO A 70 -6.01 12.92 -3.77
N TYR A 71 -6.46 12.01 -2.93
CA TYR A 71 -5.93 10.65 -2.85
C TYR A 71 -7.02 9.61 -2.99
N GLU A 72 -6.62 8.45 -3.53
CA GLU A 72 -7.40 7.22 -3.53
C GLU A 72 -6.64 6.13 -2.77
N VAL A 73 -7.38 5.26 -2.10
CA VAL A 73 -6.82 4.13 -1.35
C VAL A 73 -6.85 2.87 -2.20
N VAL A 74 -5.71 2.19 -2.27
CA VAL A 74 -5.61 0.85 -2.84
C VAL A 74 -5.29 -0.13 -1.72
N ASN A 75 -6.17 -1.11 -1.54
CA ASN A 75 -6.02 -2.16 -0.55
C ASN A 75 -5.31 -3.37 -1.17
N ALA A 76 -4.08 -3.64 -0.71
CA ALA A 76 -3.29 -4.81 -1.08
C ALA A 76 -3.06 -5.72 0.15
N GLY A 77 -4.06 -5.85 1.02
CA GLY A 77 -4.06 -6.79 2.14
C GLY A 77 -4.16 -8.23 1.69
N GLN A 78 -3.41 -9.12 2.35
CA GLN A 78 -3.45 -10.56 2.12
C GLN A 78 -3.47 -11.31 3.45
N SER A 79 -4.60 -11.92 3.76
CA SER A 79 -4.79 -12.67 5.00
C SER A 79 -3.75 -13.79 5.16
N GLY A 80 -3.22 -13.93 6.38
CA GLY A 80 -2.22 -14.93 6.71
C GLY A 80 -0.81 -14.64 6.21
N GLU A 81 -0.57 -13.52 5.51
CA GLU A 81 0.74 -13.20 4.97
C GLU A 81 1.75 -12.85 6.07
N THR A 82 2.97 -13.39 5.94
CA THR A 82 4.12 -13.01 6.77
C THR A 82 4.96 -11.92 6.10
N SER A 83 5.91 -11.37 6.82
CA SER A 83 6.88 -10.42 6.28
C SER A 83 7.67 -10.98 5.09
N ALA A 84 7.94 -12.29 5.06
CA ALA A 84 8.56 -12.97 3.93
C ALA A 84 7.65 -12.97 2.71
N GLY A 85 6.33 -13.13 2.88
CA GLY A 85 5.33 -13.01 1.83
C GLY A 85 5.30 -11.58 1.26
N ALA A 86 5.20 -10.56 2.11
CA ALA A 86 5.25 -9.17 1.70
C ALA A 86 6.53 -8.86 0.90
N ARG A 87 7.70 -9.34 1.35
CA ARG A 87 8.96 -9.23 0.64
C ARG A 87 8.93 -9.92 -0.73
N SER A 88 8.28 -11.06 -0.85
CA SER A 88 8.24 -11.80 -2.12
C SER A 88 7.40 -11.10 -3.19
N ARG A 89 6.28 -10.47 -2.81
CA ARG A 89 5.35 -9.82 -3.75
C ARG A 89 5.59 -8.34 -3.96
N ILE A 90 6.45 -7.68 -3.16
CA ILE A 90 6.64 -6.22 -3.29
C ILE A 90 7.03 -5.78 -4.70
N ARG A 91 7.83 -6.56 -5.42
CA ARG A 91 8.25 -6.23 -6.79
C ARG A 91 7.08 -6.18 -7.76
N TRP A 92 6.13 -7.08 -7.63
CA TRP A 92 4.91 -7.09 -8.43
C TRP A 92 3.99 -5.91 -8.07
N ILE A 93 3.84 -5.63 -6.77
CA ILE A 93 3.06 -4.47 -6.29
C ILE A 93 3.62 -3.16 -6.85
N LEU A 94 4.94 -3.04 -6.98
CA LEU A 94 5.62 -1.86 -7.51
C LEU A 94 5.43 -1.65 -9.03
N GLU A 95 4.79 -2.56 -9.74
CA GLU A 95 4.39 -2.35 -11.15
C GLU A 95 3.29 -1.30 -11.27
N GLN A 96 2.45 -1.15 -10.22
CA GLN A 96 1.46 -0.09 -10.14
C GLN A 96 2.06 1.17 -9.48
N PRO A 97 1.72 2.38 -9.97
CA PRO A 97 2.15 3.62 -9.34
C PRO A 97 1.45 3.83 -8.00
N PHE A 98 2.17 4.42 -7.05
CA PHE A 98 1.60 4.93 -5.80
C PHE A 98 2.49 6.05 -5.24
N ASP A 99 1.90 6.93 -4.42
CA ASP A 99 2.57 8.08 -3.81
C ASP A 99 2.92 7.84 -2.34
N VAL A 100 2.11 7.04 -1.66
CA VAL A 100 2.30 6.68 -0.25
C VAL A 100 2.07 5.19 -0.08
N LEU A 101 3.02 4.51 0.57
CA LEU A 101 2.88 3.13 1.01
C LEU A 101 2.65 3.11 2.52
N VAL A 102 1.59 2.46 2.96
CA VAL A 102 1.41 2.03 4.35
C VAL A 102 1.80 0.56 4.44
N LEU A 103 2.88 0.26 5.15
CA LEU A 103 3.40 -1.09 5.33
C LEU A 103 2.93 -1.65 6.67
N GLU A 104 1.99 -2.60 6.63
CA GLU A 104 1.46 -3.35 7.75
C GLU A 104 1.86 -4.81 7.58
N THR A 105 2.73 -5.35 8.43
CA THR A 105 3.11 -6.77 8.41
C THR A 105 3.82 -7.16 9.71
N GLY A 106 3.94 -8.46 9.97
CA GLY A 106 4.66 -9.01 11.11
C GLY A 106 3.76 -9.66 12.17
N ALA A 107 2.45 -9.37 12.18
CA ALA A 107 1.53 -10.04 13.10
C ALA A 107 1.54 -11.56 12.90
N ASN A 108 1.53 -12.05 11.66
CA ASN A 108 1.61 -13.48 11.35
C ASN A 108 2.98 -14.10 11.64
N ASP A 109 4.06 -13.31 11.54
CA ASP A 109 5.39 -13.74 11.99
C ASP A 109 5.39 -13.98 13.50
N MET A 110 4.83 -13.04 14.27
CA MET A 110 4.67 -13.14 15.71
C MET A 110 3.80 -14.33 16.12
N LEU A 111 2.62 -14.50 15.52
CA LEU A 111 1.71 -15.61 15.82
C LEU A 111 2.33 -16.99 15.54
N ARG A 112 3.29 -17.04 14.60
CA ARG A 112 4.04 -18.27 14.26
C ARG A 112 5.32 -18.43 15.05
N GLY A 113 5.65 -17.48 15.94
CA GLY A 113 6.92 -17.50 16.70
C GLY A 113 8.15 -17.37 15.81
N SER A 114 8.01 -16.69 14.65
CA SER A 114 9.13 -16.50 13.72
C SER A 114 10.23 -15.63 14.36
N ASP A 115 11.46 -15.83 13.89
CA ASP A 115 12.59 -15.05 14.39
C ASP A 115 12.46 -13.55 14.10
N VAL A 116 12.64 -12.73 15.12
CA VAL A 116 12.47 -11.27 15.04
C VAL A 116 13.53 -10.61 14.12
N ASP A 117 14.74 -11.16 14.03
CA ASP A 117 15.76 -10.63 13.13
C ASP A 117 15.41 -10.91 11.66
N SER A 118 14.79 -12.06 11.39
CA SER A 118 14.26 -12.38 10.06
C SER A 118 13.14 -11.43 9.66
N LEU A 119 12.22 -11.10 10.57
CA LEU A 119 11.19 -10.08 10.35
C LEU A 119 11.82 -8.71 10.07
N ALA A 120 12.82 -8.30 10.87
CA ALA A 120 13.56 -7.05 10.66
C ALA A 120 14.20 -6.97 9.27
N ALA A 121 14.84 -8.07 8.85
CA ALA A 121 15.49 -8.16 7.54
C ALA A 121 14.48 -8.08 6.38
N ASN A 122 13.31 -8.72 6.54
CA ASN A 122 12.25 -8.65 5.54
C ASN A 122 11.65 -7.25 5.42
N LEU A 123 11.35 -6.58 6.54
CA LEU A 123 10.91 -5.18 6.56
C LEU A 123 11.92 -4.27 5.85
N GLN A 124 13.22 -4.40 6.20
CA GLN A 124 14.28 -3.61 5.55
C GLN A 124 14.33 -3.87 4.04
N ALA A 125 14.25 -5.12 3.61
CA ALA A 125 14.27 -5.46 2.19
C ALA A 125 13.07 -4.90 1.42
N VAL A 126 11.88 -4.86 2.01
CA VAL A 126 10.70 -4.20 1.43
C VAL A 126 10.96 -2.69 1.29
N ILE A 127 11.42 -2.03 2.37
CA ILE A 127 11.72 -0.60 2.37
C ILE A 127 12.77 -0.24 1.31
N ASP A 128 13.86 -1.00 1.23
CA ASP A 128 14.95 -0.77 0.26
C ASP A 128 14.46 -0.95 -1.17
N THR A 129 13.61 -1.97 -1.41
CA THR A 129 13.03 -2.23 -2.73
C THR A 129 12.10 -1.08 -3.16
N VAL A 130 11.26 -0.58 -2.25
CA VAL A 130 10.40 0.58 -2.52
C VAL A 130 11.23 1.81 -2.84
N ARG A 131 12.22 2.14 -2.01
CA ARG A 131 13.09 3.31 -2.22
C ARG A 131 13.86 3.26 -3.54
N SER A 132 14.33 2.07 -3.92
CA SER A 132 15.04 1.88 -5.18
C SER A 132 14.15 2.08 -6.40
N ARG A 133 12.89 1.68 -6.31
CA ARG A 133 11.95 1.66 -7.45
C ARG A 133 11.01 2.86 -7.48
N ARG A 134 10.73 3.45 -6.33
CA ARG A 134 9.79 4.57 -6.11
C ARG A 134 10.42 5.57 -5.12
N PRO A 135 11.51 6.25 -5.50
CA PRO A 135 12.26 7.13 -4.59
C PRO A 135 11.42 8.28 -4.04
N ASP A 136 10.41 8.72 -4.79
CA ASP A 136 9.51 9.82 -4.40
C ASP A 136 8.33 9.37 -3.54
N ALA A 137 8.08 8.07 -3.41
CA ALA A 137 7.00 7.56 -2.57
C ALA A 137 7.34 7.72 -1.08
N ALA A 138 6.36 8.17 -0.30
CA ALA A 138 6.47 8.11 1.16
C ALA A 138 6.17 6.69 1.64
N ILE A 139 6.89 6.24 2.68
CA ILE A 139 6.61 4.98 3.35
C ILE A 139 6.21 5.31 4.78
N VAL A 140 5.08 4.76 5.23
CA VAL A 140 4.59 4.82 6.62
C VAL A 140 4.60 3.40 7.16
N LEU A 141 5.26 3.18 8.28
CA LEU A 141 5.32 1.86 8.92
C LEU A 141 4.21 1.75 9.96
N ALA A 142 3.43 0.67 9.95
CA ALA A 142 2.46 0.34 10.98
C ALA A 142 3.11 -0.59 12.01
N GLY A 143 3.20 -0.12 13.26
CA GLY A 143 3.77 -0.88 14.37
C GLY A 143 2.79 -1.89 14.94
N MET A 144 3.34 -2.97 15.48
CA MET A 144 2.64 -4.05 16.17
C MET A 144 3.32 -4.34 17.50
N PHE A 145 2.57 -4.89 18.45
CA PHE A 145 3.10 -5.45 19.70
C PHE A 145 2.93 -6.96 19.75
N ALA A 146 3.83 -7.63 20.45
CA ALA A 146 3.76 -9.06 20.64
C ALA A 146 2.78 -9.43 21.76
N THR A 147 2.15 -10.59 21.61
CA THR A 147 1.31 -11.15 22.68
C THR A 147 2.19 -11.67 23.84
N PRO A 148 1.76 -11.46 25.11
CA PRO A 148 2.60 -11.76 26.30
C PRO A 148 3.02 -13.24 26.43
N ASN A 149 2.26 -14.17 25.84
CA ASN A 149 2.49 -15.62 25.91
C ASN A 149 3.76 -16.09 25.17
N LEU A 150 4.38 -15.24 24.36
CA LEU A 150 5.62 -15.56 23.62
C LEU A 150 6.89 -15.44 24.46
N GLY A 151 6.75 -15.07 25.70
CA GLY A 151 7.86 -14.94 26.66
C GLY A 151 8.58 -13.57 26.58
N PRO A 152 9.14 -13.12 27.74
CA PRO A 152 9.60 -11.76 27.90
C PRO A 152 10.72 -11.34 26.93
N SER A 153 11.57 -12.29 26.52
CA SER A 153 12.68 -11.99 25.60
C SER A 153 12.18 -11.70 24.19
N TYR A 154 11.25 -12.51 23.70
CA TYR A 154 10.63 -12.32 22.39
C TYR A 154 9.84 -11.02 22.35
N VAL A 155 8.97 -10.80 23.35
CA VAL A 155 8.13 -9.59 23.46
C VAL A 155 8.98 -8.33 23.39
N ARG A 156 10.03 -8.22 24.23
CA ARG A 156 10.91 -7.04 24.21
C ARG A 156 11.56 -6.79 22.84
N ARG A 157 12.03 -7.86 22.17
CA ARG A 157 12.67 -7.75 20.85
C ARG A 157 11.67 -7.34 19.78
N PHE A 158 10.47 -7.94 19.80
CA PHE A 158 9.42 -7.63 18.83
C PHE A 158 8.88 -6.21 18.98
N ASP A 159 8.62 -5.77 20.22
CA ASP A 159 8.10 -4.44 20.51
C ASP A 159 9.11 -3.33 20.18
N ALA A 160 10.40 -3.60 20.32
CA ALA A 160 11.46 -2.66 19.94
C ALA A 160 11.68 -2.58 18.42
N LEU A 161 11.28 -3.59 17.67
CA LEU A 161 11.58 -3.72 16.23
C LEU A 161 11.08 -2.54 15.40
N TYR A 162 9.78 -2.23 15.51
CA TYR A 162 9.16 -1.21 14.65
C TYR A 162 9.70 0.19 14.90
N PRO A 163 9.86 0.65 16.16
CA PRO A 163 10.55 1.91 16.45
C PRO A 163 11.98 1.95 15.92
N GLU A 164 12.73 0.85 16.00
CA GLU A 164 14.12 0.79 15.51
C GLU A 164 14.18 0.86 13.98
N VAL A 165 13.34 0.10 13.27
CA VAL A 165 13.24 0.13 11.80
C VAL A 165 12.80 1.53 11.33
N ALA A 166 11.78 2.12 11.95
CA ALA A 166 11.30 3.45 11.62
C ALA A 166 12.40 4.50 11.82
N ARG A 167 13.10 4.50 12.98
CA ARG A 167 14.20 5.43 13.29
C ARG A 167 15.35 5.28 12.30
N ARG A 168 15.83 4.05 12.06
CA ARG A 168 16.93 3.75 11.11
C ARG A 168 16.62 4.26 9.71
N ASN A 169 15.39 4.10 9.30
CA ASN A 169 14.92 4.47 7.95
C ASN A 169 14.29 5.87 7.89
N ARG A 170 14.21 6.62 9.00
CA ARG A 170 13.55 7.92 9.08
C ARG A 170 12.12 7.87 8.54
N LEU A 171 11.37 6.81 8.88
CA LEU A 171 9.98 6.63 8.47
C LEU A 171 9.02 7.17 9.53
N PRO A 172 7.92 7.77 9.11
CA PRO A 172 6.76 7.93 9.98
C PRO A 172 6.31 6.56 10.48
N LEU A 173 5.94 6.49 11.76
CA LEU A 173 5.49 5.28 12.43
C LEU A 173 4.08 5.51 12.99
N ILE A 174 3.17 4.61 12.72
CA ILE A 174 1.96 4.40 13.52
C ILE A 174 2.42 3.53 14.68
N PRO A 175 2.51 4.03 15.92
CA PRO A 175 3.23 3.31 17.00
C PRO A 175 2.66 1.93 17.29
N PHE A 176 1.33 1.83 17.39
CA PHE A 176 0.61 0.58 17.52
C PHE A 176 -0.71 0.66 16.74
N LEU A 177 -0.83 -0.12 15.67
CA LEU A 177 -1.99 -0.05 14.79
C LEU A 177 -3.29 -0.45 15.50
N LEU A 178 -3.22 -1.44 16.41
CA LEU A 178 -4.36 -1.97 17.16
C LEU A 178 -4.59 -1.27 18.51
N GLU A 179 -4.08 -0.05 18.69
CA GLU A 179 -4.29 0.71 19.91
C GLU A 179 -5.78 0.93 20.19
N GLY A 180 -6.22 0.53 21.39
CA GLY A 180 -7.63 0.59 21.81
C GLY A 180 -8.53 -0.49 21.20
N VAL A 181 -7.96 -1.46 20.46
CA VAL A 181 -8.71 -2.57 19.83
C VAL A 181 -8.21 -3.93 20.32
N ALA A 182 -6.87 -4.08 20.44
CA ALA A 182 -6.29 -5.35 20.85
C ALA A 182 -6.81 -5.78 22.25
N GLY A 183 -7.40 -6.98 22.33
CA GLY A 183 -7.92 -7.52 23.57
C GLY A 183 -9.33 -7.03 23.98
N GLU A 184 -9.91 -6.09 23.25
CA GLU A 184 -11.26 -5.57 23.50
C GLU A 184 -12.30 -6.43 22.78
N SER A 185 -12.99 -7.32 23.50
CA SER A 185 -13.94 -8.27 22.88
C SER A 185 -15.06 -7.61 22.08
N GLU A 186 -15.50 -6.40 22.47
CA GLU A 186 -16.53 -5.64 21.75
C GLU A 186 -16.04 -5.05 20.42
N LEU A 187 -14.73 -5.00 20.19
CA LEU A 187 -14.11 -4.44 19.00
C LEU A 187 -13.45 -5.52 18.11
N ASN A 188 -13.55 -6.79 18.51
CA ASN A 188 -13.02 -7.91 17.76
C ASN A 188 -14.11 -8.90 17.37
N LEU A 189 -13.83 -9.73 16.35
CA LEU A 189 -14.65 -10.87 15.98
C LEU A 189 -14.57 -11.97 17.06
N GLU A 190 -15.37 -13.01 16.93
CA GLU A 190 -15.42 -14.11 17.90
C GLU A 190 -14.07 -14.83 18.09
N ASP A 191 -13.17 -14.73 17.11
CA ASP A 191 -11.82 -15.30 17.18
C ASP A 191 -10.89 -14.53 18.14
N GLY A 192 -11.28 -13.34 18.59
CA GLY A 192 -10.52 -12.48 19.50
C GLY A 192 -9.24 -11.91 18.93
N VAL A 193 -9.01 -12.08 17.61
CA VAL A 193 -7.79 -11.67 16.90
C VAL A 193 -8.07 -10.58 15.88
N HIS A 194 -9.14 -10.75 15.09
CA HIS A 194 -9.48 -9.85 14.01
C HIS A 194 -10.50 -8.81 14.48
N PRO A 195 -10.25 -7.52 14.19
CA PRO A 195 -11.20 -6.46 14.52
C PRO A 195 -12.54 -6.64 13.78
N ASN A 196 -13.64 -6.33 14.45
CA ASN A 196 -14.93 -6.15 13.80
C ASN A 196 -15.03 -4.77 13.14
N SER A 197 -16.16 -4.43 12.51
CA SER A 197 -16.34 -3.15 11.81
C SER A 197 -16.04 -1.94 12.72
N ARG A 198 -16.50 -1.94 13.98
CA ARG A 198 -16.20 -0.87 14.95
C ARG A 198 -14.70 -0.81 15.30
N GLY A 199 -14.05 -1.98 15.42
CA GLY A 199 -12.60 -2.06 15.63
C GLY A 199 -11.84 -1.44 14.47
N HIS A 200 -12.27 -1.67 13.24
CA HIS A 200 -11.67 -1.06 12.04
C HIS A 200 -11.84 0.47 11.99
N GLU A 201 -12.96 1.02 12.47
CA GLU A 201 -13.12 2.47 12.62
C GLU A 201 -12.07 3.06 13.58
N VAL A 202 -11.85 2.39 14.72
CA VAL A 202 -10.83 2.81 15.71
C VAL A 202 -9.43 2.72 15.11
N ILE A 203 -9.11 1.64 14.39
CA ILE A 203 -7.81 1.49 13.68
C ILE A 203 -7.63 2.63 12.67
N ALA A 204 -8.65 2.94 11.89
CA ALA A 204 -8.60 4.04 10.94
C ALA A 204 -8.34 5.40 11.63
N ALA A 205 -8.99 5.65 12.76
CA ALA A 205 -8.75 6.86 13.54
C ALA A 205 -7.30 6.92 14.07
N THR A 206 -6.75 5.81 14.50
CA THR A 206 -5.36 5.69 14.96
C THR A 206 -4.37 5.92 13.81
N ALA A 207 -4.56 5.26 12.67
CA ALA A 207 -3.72 5.42 11.49
C ALA A 207 -3.78 6.85 10.91
N TRP A 208 -4.97 7.46 10.94
CA TRP A 208 -5.21 8.81 10.42
C TRP A 208 -4.35 9.88 11.10
N LYS A 209 -4.12 9.77 12.41
CA LYS A 209 -3.25 10.70 13.15
C LYS A 209 -1.85 10.85 12.52
N THR A 210 -1.33 9.76 11.95
CA THR A 210 -0.02 9.74 11.28
C THR A 210 -0.14 10.08 9.79
N LEU A 211 -1.19 9.60 9.11
CA LEU A 211 -1.35 9.75 7.67
C LEU A 211 -1.76 11.16 7.25
N GLU A 212 -2.70 11.79 7.93
CA GLU A 212 -3.25 13.09 7.53
C GLU A 212 -2.16 14.16 7.30
N PRO A 213 -1.23 14.42 8.24
CA PRO A 213 -0.21 15.47 8.04
C PRO A 213 0.71 15.16 6.86
N ILE A 214 0.98 13.88 6.58
CA ILE A 214 1.80 13.44 5.44
C ILE A 214 1.07 13.74 4.13
N LEU A 215 -0.19 13.34 4.03
CA LEU A 215 -1.01 13.53 2.84
C LEU A 215 -1.19 15.02 2.53
N ARG A 216 -1.52 15.84 3.54
CA ARG A 216 -1.67 17.31 3.39
C ARG A 216 -0.38 17.96 2.90
N LYS A 217 0.76 17.62 3.52
CA LYS A 217 2.06 18.17 3.12
C LYS A 217 2.41 17.82 1.67
N ARG A 218 2.16 16.58 1.26
CA ARG A 218 2.45 16.11 -0.11
C ARG A 218 1.49 16.67 -1.15
N ALA A 219 0.21 16.85 -0.80
CA ALA A 219 -0.75 17.52 -1.67
C ALA A 219 -0.35 18.97 -1.95
N GLN A 220 0.08 19.72 -0.92
CA GLN A 220 0.55 21.10 -1.05
C GLN A 220 1.85 21.23 -1.88
N ALA A 221 2.76 20.26 -1.77
CA ALA A 221 4.00 20.26 -2.53
C ALA A 221 3.78 20.06 -4.04
N SER A 222 2.72 19.38 -4.42
CA SER A 222 2.37 19.11 -5.82
C SER A 222 1.53 20.21 -6.48
N ALA A 223 0.98 21.11 -5.68
CA ALA A 223 0.21 22.28 -6.17
C ALA A 223 1.08 23.52 -6.47
N ARG A 224 2.40 23.42 -6.24
CA ARG A 224 3.41 24.44 -6.51
C ARG A 224 4.20 24.13 -7.76
#